data_9c43a8770591ab44e6b89249db8d11b9
#
_entry.id   9c43a8770591ab44e6b89249db8d11b9
#
_cell.length_a   1.000
_cell.length_b   1.000
_cell.length_c   1.000
_cell.angle_alpha   90.00
_cell.angle_beta   90.00
_cell.angle_gamma   90.00
#
_symmetry.space_group_name_H-M   'P 1'
#
loop_
_entity.id
_entity.type
_entity.pdbx_description
1 polymer ?
#
loop_
_entity_poly.entity_id
_entity_poly.type
_entity_poly.pdbx_seq_one_letter_code
_entity_poly.pdbx_strand_id
1 'polypeptide(L)'
;MYKKKMRQLFYLGFWFLRARLFGRKRPLQTVLFISDECNLSCKHCSVYNHEKPHRKTFVEIKEELIYSYRLGSRFVDFEGGEPLMWKDGEKRINNLIDLAKQIGFFSTTVTTNGQFPIVGCKADSIWVSLDGLNDYHDSIRGKGVFERLCKNIAESNHKSLSVNMVINNQNYLSVKETIVFAKDNPSIQSISLNFYTPDS
;
A
#
# COMPACT_ATOMS: atom_id res chain seq x y z
N MET A 1 -23.01 -3.71 1.95
CA MET A 1 -21.76 -4.31 2.48
C MET A 1 -21.73 -5.83 2.34
N TYR A 2 -22.73 -6.57 2.79
CA TYR A 2 -22.81 -8.06 2.73
C TYR A 2 -22.69 -8.63 1.29
N LYS A 3 -23.45 -8.09 0.32
CA LYS A 3 -23.40 -8.53 -1.10
C LYS A 3 -21.99 -8.40 -1.73
N LYS A 4 -21.24 -7.35 -1.40
CA LYS A 4 -19.86 -7.14 -1.90
C LYS A 4 -18.92 -8.23 -1.37
N LYS A 5 -18.99 -8.54 -0.07
CA LYS A 5 -18.17 -9.59 0.57
C LYS A 5 -18.50 -10.98 -0.01
N MET A 6 -19.75 -11.30 -0.20
CA MET A 6 -20.17 -12.58 -0.81
C MET A 6 -19.62 -12.73 -2.23
N ARG A 7 -19.72 -11.68 -3.06
CA ARG A 7 -19.16 -11.69 -4.43
C ARG A 7 -17.64 -11.90 -4.45
N GLN A 8 -16.92 -11.31 -3.51
CA GLN A 8 -15.48 -11.52 -3.35
C GLN A 8 -15.16 -12.98 -2.98
N LEU A 9 -15.90 -13.55 -2.02
CA LEU A 9 -15.71 -14.92 -1.57
C LEU A 9 -15.97 -15.93 -2.70
N PHE A 10 -17.04 -15.76 -3.46
CA PHE A 10 -17.33 -16.60 -4.63
C PHE A 10 -16.24 -16.49 -5.69
N TYR A 11 -15.75 -15.27 -5.95
CA TYR A 11 -14.66 -15.09 -6.90
C TYR A 11 -13.37 -15.78 -6.44
N LEU A 12 -12.98 -15.63 -5.16
CA LEU A 12 -11.81 -16.27 -4.59
C LEU A 12 -11.91 -17.80 -4.63
N GLY A 13 -13.05 -18.36 -4.25
CA GLY A 13 -13.31 -19.81 -4.32
C GLY A 13 -13.20 -20.32 -5.76
N PHE A 14 -13.83 -19.65 -6.71
CA PHE A 14 -13.77 -20.02 -8.13
C PHE A 14 -12.34 -19.85 -8.70
N TRP A 15 -11.64 -18.78 -8.36
CA TRP A 15 -10.25 -18.56 -8.74
C TRP A 15 -9.35 -19.69 -8.23
N PHE A 16 -9.48 -20.07 -6.95
CA PHE A 16 -8.73 -21.16 -6.33
C PHE A 16 -8.99 -22.50 -7.00
N LEU A 17 -10.26 -22.87 -7.18
CA LEU A 17 -10.66 -24.11 -7.85
C LEU A 17 -10.12 -24.17 -9.27
N ARG A 18 -10.20 -23.08 -10.01
CA ARG A 18 -9.71 -23.01 -11.38
C ARG A 18 -8.18 -23.13 -11.48
N ALA A 19 -7.46 -22.50 -10.54
CA ALA A 19 -6.01 -22.62 -10.45
C ALA A 19 -5.58 -24.06 -10.07
N ARG A 20 -6.30 -24.69 -9.15
CA ARG A 20 -5.98 -26.02 -8.62
C ARG A 20 -6.36 -27.17 -9.59
N LEU A 21 -7.53 -27.08 -10.22
CA LEU A 21 -8.07 -28.16 -11.06
C LEU A 21 -7.63 -28.07 -12.52
N PHE A 22 -7.45 -26.85 -13.05
CA PHE A 22 -7.15 -26.65 -14.47
C PHE A 22 -5.78 -26.05 -14.73
N GLY A 23 -4.96 -25.85 -13.71
CA GLY A 23 -3.61 -25.27 -13.84
C GLY A 23 -3.59 -23.80 -14.37
N ARG A 24 -4.76 -23.17 -14.51
CA ARG A 24 -4.89 -21.81 -15.07
C ARG A 24 -4.61 -20.77 -14.01
N LYS A 25 -3.36 -20.32 -13.96
CA LYS A 25 -2.91 -19.23 -13.05
C LYS A 25 -3.27 -17.88 -13.67
N ARG A 26 -4.18 -17.14 -13.03
CA ARG A 26 -4.50 -15.75 -13.36
C ARG A 26 -4.11 -14.86 -12.18
N PRO A 27 -3.65 -13.62 -12.43
CA PRO A 27 -3.34 -12.70 -11.34
C PRO A 27 -4.59 -12.45 -10.51
N LEU A 28 -4.46 -12.49 -9.20
CA LEU A 28 -5.51 -12.15 -8.25
C LEU A 28 -5.46 -10.68 -7.90
N GLN A 29 -4.25 -10.18 -7.67
CA GLN A 29 -3.93 -8.81 -7.28
C GLN A 29 -2.92 -8.22 -8.28
N THR A 30 -3.00 -6.92 -8.46
CA THR A 30 -2.01 -6.10 -9.13
C THR A 30 -1.45 -5.11 -8.13
N VAL A 31 -0.13 -5.04 -8.05
CA VAL A 31 0.58 -3.93 -7.42
C VAL A 31 0.95 -2.96 -8.53
N LEU A 32 0.52 -1.72 -8.40
CA LEU A 32 0.67 -0.70 -9.43
C LEU A 32 1.51 0.46 -8.91
N PHE A 33 2.75 0.54 -9.40
CA PHE A 33 3.65 1.66 -9.14
C PHE A 33 3.21 2.85 -9.99
N ILE A 34 2.62 3.87 -9.35
CA ILE A 34 2.04 5.03 -10.05
C ILE A 34 3.02 6.20 -10.21
N SER A 35 4.10 6.20 -9.45
CA SER A 35 5.17 7.19 -9.52
C SER A 35 6.41 6.70 -8.78
N ASP A 36 7.59 7.15 -9.20
CA ASP A 36 8.85 6.97 -8.47
C ASP A 36 9.17 8.16 -7.54
N GLU A 37 8.33 9.21 -7.58
CA GLU A 37 8.51 10.38 -6.73
C GLU A 37 8.14 10.09 -5.28
N CYS A 38 9.03 10.46 -4.37
CA CYS A 38 8.83 10.33 -2.93
C CYS A 38 9.35 11.56 -2.20
N ASN A 39 8.76 11.86 -1.05
CA ASN A 39 9.24 12.91 -0.13
C ASN A 39 10.28 12.40 0.87
N LEU A 40 10.59 11.10 0.85
CA LEU A 40 11.60 10.46 1.71
C LEU A 40 12.69 9.79 0.89
N SER A 41 13.85 9.57 1.52
CA SER A 41 15.01 8.88 0.97
C SER A 41 15.42 7.71 1.88
N CYS A 42 14.52 6.76 2.08
CA CYS A 42 14.70 5.65 3.00
C CYS A 42 15.88 4.76 2.60
N LYS A 43 16.70 4.34 3.57
CA LYS A 43 17.95 3.59 3.33
C LYS A 43 17.77 2.23 2.66
N HIS A 44 16.60 1.61 2.80
CA HIS A 44 16.28 0.29 2.23
C HIS A 44 15.30 0.36 1.05
N CYS A 45 15.09 1.56 0.48
CA CYS A 45 14.11 1.76 -0.56
C CYS A 45 14.61 1.24 -1.91
N SER A 46 13.88 0.32 -2.53
CA SER A 46 14.17 -0.20 -3.88
C SER A 46 13.69 0.76 -5.00
N VAL A 47 12.85 1.74 -4.68
CA VAL A 47 12.26 2.69 -5.65
C VAL A 47 12.99 4.04 -5.63
N TYR A 48 13.74 4.33 -4.58
CA TYR A 48 14.48 5.58 -4.41
C TYR A 48 15.78 5.60 -5.24
N ASN A 49 16.22 6.77 -5.69
CA ASN A 49 17.42 7.02 -6.49
C ASN A 49 17.32 6.85 -8.00
N HIS A 50 16.13 6.93 -8.57
CA HIS A 50 16.06 7.13 -10.02
C HIS A 50 16.54 8.55 -10.38
N GLU A 51 17.53 8.66 -11.28
CA GLU A 51 18.03 9.95 -11.77
C GLU A 51 16.93 10.81 -12.38
N LYS A 52 15.91 10.18 -12.92
CA LYS A 52 14.71 10.82 -13.50
C LYS A 52 13.47 10.09 -13.00
N PRO A 53 12.91 10.52 -11.85
CA PRO A 53 11.69 9.90 -11.34
C PRO A 53 10.55 10.09 -12.34
N HIS A 54 9.89 8.98 -12.67
CA HIS A 54 8.75 8.96 -13.59
C HIS A 54 7.44 9.01 -12.81
N ARG A 55 6.54 9.87 -13.26
CA ARG A 55 5.16 9.92 -12.77
C ARG A 55 4.23 9.53 -13.90
N LYS A 56 3.49 8.45 -13.73
CA LYS A 56 2.48 8.02 -14.70
C LYS A 56 1.32 9.01 -14.73
N THR A 57 0.83 9.28 -15.93
CA THR A 57 -0.40 10.05 -16.15
C THR A 57 -1.64 9.24 -15.76
N PHE A 58 -2.76 9.92 -15.57
CA PHE A 58 -4.04 9.26 -15.33
C PHE A 58 -4.45 8.31 -16.47
N VAL A 59 -4.07 8.63 -17.71
CA VAL A 59 -4.37 7.81 -18.88
C VAL A 59 -3.56 6.51 -18.85
N GLU A 60 -2.26 6.59 -18.60
CA GLU A 60 -1.38 5.41 -18.49
C GLU A 60 -1.86 4.47 -17.37
N ILE A 61 -2.17 5.02 -16.20
CA ILE A 61 -2.69 4.23 -15.07
C ILE A 61 -4.03 3.57 -15.41
N LYS A 62 -4.92 4.29 -16.11
CA LYS A 62 -6.19 3.73 -16.59
C LYS A 62 -5.98 2.54 -17.52
N GLU A 63 -5.05 2.64 -18.46
CA GLU A 63 -4.74 1.55 -19.39
C GLU A 63 -4.18 0.33 -18.67
N GLU A 64 -3.26 0.52 -17.72
CA GLU A 64 -2.71 -0.56 -16.89
C GLU A 64 -3.78 -1.22 -16.00
N LEU A 65 -4.69 -0.45 -15.42
CA LEU A 65 -5.82 -0.98 -14.64
C LEU A 65 -6.75 -1.83 -15.51
N ILE A 66 -7.11 -1.36 -16.71
CA ILE A 66 -7.95 -2.09 -17.65
C ILE A 66 -7.25 -3.38 -18.09
N TYR A 67 -5.97 -3.31 -18.41
CA TYR A 67 -5.16 -4.47 -18.79
C TYR A 67 -5.14 -5.52 -17.67
N SER A 68 -4.80 -5.11 -16.45
CA SER A 68 -4.75 -5.98 -15.28
C SER A 68 -6.10 -6.63 -14.97
N TYR A 69 -7.18 -5.86 -15.11
CA TYR A 69 -8.54 -6.36 -14.93
C TYR A 69 -8.91 -7.43 -15.96
N ARG A 70 -8.53 -7.24 -17.24
CA ARG A 70 -8.73 -8.22 -18.33
C ARG A 70 -7.95 -9.51 -18.10
N LEU A 71 -6.74 -9.44 -17.53
CA LEU A 71 -5.96 -10.60 -17.12
C LEU A 71 -6.61 -11.41 -15.99
N GLY A 72 -7.49 -10.80 -15.21
CA GLY A 72 -8.22 -11.44 -14.12
C GLY A 72 -7.99 -10.83 -12.74
N SER A 73 -7.13 -9.81 -12.61
CA SER A 73 -6.93 -9.13 -11.34
C SER A 73 -8.24 -8.46 -10.84
N ARG A 74 -8.51 -8.56 -9.56
CA ARG A 74 -9.70 -7.99 -8.91
C ARG A 74 -9.36 -7.18 -7.66
N PHE A 75 -8.10 -7.19 -7.28
CA PHE A 75 -7.55 -6.40 -6.18
C PHE A 75 -6.42 -5.55 -6.75
N VAL A 76 -6.34 -4.29 -6.37
CA VAL A 76 -5.25 -3.40 -6.77
C VAL A 76 -4.67 -2.71 -5.56
N ASP A 77 -3.35 -2.66 -5.51
CA ASP A 77 -2.58 -1.90 -4.56
C ASP A 77 -1.84 -0.77 -5.30
N PHE A 78 -2.09 0.46 -4.92
CA PHE A 78 -1.40 1.62 -5.43
C PHE A 78 -0.15 1.87 -4.59
N GLU A 79 1.00 1.70 -5.22
CA GLU A 79 2.31 1.88 -4.63
C GLU A 79 3.17 2.81 -5.49
N GLY A 80 4.45 2.92 -5.15
CA GLY A 80 5.45 3.70 -5.88
C GLY A 80 6.43 4.36 -4.94
N GLY A 81 6.83 5.60 -5.21
CA GLY A 81 7.53 6.43 -4.25
C GLY A 81 6.60 6.75 -3.07
N GLU A 82 5.76 7.78 -3.24
CA GLU A 82 4.67 8.06 -2.29
C GLU A 82 3.35 8.30 -3.04
N PRO A 83 2.40 7.36 -2.98
CA PRO A 83 1.15 7.46 -3.74
C PRO A 83 0.28 8.66 -3.37
N LEU A 84 0.32 9.14 -2.13
CA LEU A 84 -0.45 10.30 -1.70
C LEU A 84 0.08 11.62 -2.29
N MET A 85 1.32 11.64 -2.81
CA MET A 85 1.87 12.76 -3.58
C MET A 85 1.39 12.79 -5.04
N TRP A 86 0.92 11.65 -5.56
CA TRP A 86 0.58 11.56 -6.97
C TRP A 86 -0.46 12.60 -7.39
N LYS A 87 -0.19 13.24 -8.52
CA LYS A 87 -1.09 14.22 -9.15
C LYS A 87 -0.94 14.22 -10.67
N ASP A 88 -2.04 14.44 -11.37
CA ASP A 88 -2.10 14.71 -12.79
C ASP A 88 -3.17 15.78 -13.04
N GLY A 89 -2.73 17.02 -13.27
CA GLY A 89 -3.61 18.20 -13.19
C GLY A 89 -4.30 18.27 -11.82
N GLU A 90 -5.63 18.32 -11.85
CA GLU A 90 -6.47 18.34 -10.63
C GLU A 90 -6.72 16.94 -10.03
N LYS A 91 -6.30 15.88 -10.71
CA LYS A 91 -6.51 14.51 -10.24
C LYS A 91 -5.51 14.14 -9.15
N ARG A 92 -6.00 13.36 -8.18
CA ARG A 92 -5.24 12.84 -7.02
C ARG A 92 -5.56 11.35 -6.86
N ILE A 93 -4.95 10.72 -5.86
CA ILE A 93 -5.11 9.29 -5.56
C ILE A 93 -6.58 8.83 -5.50
N ASN A 94 -7.48 9.64 -4.95
CA ASN A 94 -8.90 9.29 -4.88
C ASN A 94 -9.56 9.14 -6.26
N ASN A 95 -9.09 9.85 -7.28
CA ASN A 95 -9.58 9.68 -8.66
C ASN A 95 -9.15 8.33 -9.24
N LEU A 96 -7.96 7.84 -8.90
CA LEU A 96 -7.49 6.51 -9.29
C LEU A 96 -8.27 5.40 -8.58
N ILE A 97 -8.54 5.59 -7.29
CA ILE A 97 -9.35 4.67 -6.49
C ILE A 97 -10.78 4.57 -7.07
N ASP A 98 -11.41 5.71 -7.36
CA ASP A 98 -12.74 5.76 -7.96
C ASP A 98 -12.74 5.09 -9.34
N LEU A 99 -11.71 5.33 -10.17
CA LEU A 99 -11.53 4.69 -11.47
C LEU A 99 -11.41 3.16 -11.35
N ALA A 100 -10.57 2.66 -10.43
CA ALA A 100 -10.42 1.22 -10.22
C ALA A 100 -11.75 0.57 -9.80
N LYS A 101 -12.52 1.22 -8.92
CA LYS A 101 -13.86 0.76 -8.52
C LYS A 101 -14.84 0.78 -9.70
N GLN A 102 -14.80 1.78 -10.57
CA GLN A 102 -15.62 1.86 -11.80
C GLN A 102 -15.27 0.76 -12.81
N ILE A 103 -13.99 0.42 -12.98
CA ILE A 103 -13.54 -0.71 -13.81
C ILE A 103 -14.05 -2.05 -13.26
N GLY A 104 -14.28 -2.15 -11.94
CA GLY A 104 -14.86 -3.32 -11.30
C GLY A 104 -13.92 -4.06 -10.35
N PHE A 105 -12.80 -3.48 -9.94
CA PHE A 105 -11.97 -4.02 -8.87
C PHE A 105 -12.78 -4.14 -7.58
N PHE A 106 -12.61 -5.24 -6.88
CA PHE A 106 -13.34 -5.53 -5.64
C PHE A 106 -12.79 -4.74 -4.46
N SER A 107 -11.48 -4.53 -4.45
CA SER A 107 -10.79 -3.81 -3.38
C SER A 107 -9.62 -3.01 -3.94
N THR A 108 -9.45 -1.84 -3.37
CA THR A 108 -8.34 -0.93 -3.63
C THR A 108 -7.55 -0.74 -2.35
N THR A 109 -6.25 -0.84 -2.44
CA THR A 109 -5.31 -0.58 -1.36
C THR A 109 -4.43 0.61 -1.74
N VAL A 110 -3.94 1.32 -0.75
CA VAL A 110 -2.87 2.32 -0.89
C VAL A 110 -1.80 2.00 0.13
N THR A 111 -0.55 1.86 -0.31
CA THR A 111 0.61 1.68 0.54
C THR A 111 1.40 2.98 0.60
N THR A 112 1.48 3.60 1.79
CA THR A 112 2.02 4.95 2.00
C THR A 112 3.08 4.97 3.10
N ASN A 113 3.99 5.94 3.02
CA ASN A 113 4.94 6.22 4.10
C ASN A 113 4.32 6.98 5.29
N GLY A 114 3.05 7.37 5.21
CA GLY A 114 2.31 8.02 6.28
C GLY A 114 2.68 9.48 6.54
N GLN A 115 3.41 10.13 5.64
CA GLN A 115 3.84 11.53 5.83
C GLN A 115 2.80 12.55 5.35
N PHE A 116 1.78 12.10 4.65
CA PHE A 116 0.65 12.92 4.21
C PHE A 116 -0.62 12.56 4.96
N PRO A 117 -1.59 13.47 5.07
CA PRO A 117 -2.88 13.17 5.69
C PRO A 117 -3.56 11.98 5.03
N ILE A 118 -3.91 10.99 5.82
CA ILE A 118 -4.63 9.78 5.40
C ILE A 118 -6.15 10.02 5.39
N VAL A 119 -6.58 11.01 6.16
CA VAL A 119 -8.00 11.40 6.26
C VAL A 119 -8.58 11.68 4.87
N GLY A 120 -9.76 11.13 4.60
CA GLY A 120 -10.45 11.30 3.31
C GLY A 120 -9.95 10.41 2.18
N CYS A 121 -8.95 9.54 2.41
CA CYS A 121 -8.57 8.51 1.44
C CYS A 121 -9.71 7.49 1.27
N LYS A 122 -10.12 7.25 0.02
CA LYS A 122 -11.27 6.40 -0.34
C LYS A 122 -10.89 4.92 -0.56
N ALA A 123 -9.64 4.53 -0.34
CA ALA A 123 -9.20 3.15 -0.48
C ALA A 123 -9.99 2.22 0.44
N ASP A 124 -10.14 0.96 0.08
CA ASP A 124 -10.79 -0.03 0.94
C ASP A 124 -9.85 -0.46 2.07
N SER A 125 -8.53 -0.37 1.88
CA SER A 125 -7.49 -0.63 2.87
C SER A 125 -6.31 0.32 2.69
N ILE A 126 -5.64 0.64 3.77
CA ILE A 126 -4.41 1.45 3.76
C ILE A 126 -3.33 0.71 4.52
N TRP A 127 -2.17 0.56 3.90
CA TRP A 127 -0.95 0.05 4.52
C TRP A 127 0.00 1.21 4.76
N VAL A 128 0.43 1.36 6.00
CA VAL A 128 1.38 2.40 6.39
C VAL A 128 2.72 1.77 6.76
N SER A 129 3.78 2.28 6.18
CA SER A 129 5.13 1.79 6.46
C SER A 129 5.60 2.21 7.84
N LEU A 130 5.88 1.23 8.73
CA LEU A 130 6.34 1.43 10.10
C LEU A 130 7.54 0.52 10.41
N ASP A 131 8.76 1.03 10.35
CA ASP A 131 10.00 0.24 10.49
C ASP A 131 10.62 0.29 11.90
N GLY A 132 9.81 0.43 12.91
CA GLY A 132 10.22 0.53 14.31
C GLY A 132 9.57 1.71 14.99
N LEU A 133 9.94 1.97 16.23
CA LEU A 133 9.48 3.12 17.01
C LEU A 133 10.58 4.18 17.10
N ASN A 134 10.20 5.45 17.15
CA ASN A 134 11.10 6.57 17.39
C ASN A 134 12.39 6.51 16.54
N ASP A 135 13.54 6.44 17.18
CA ASP A 135 14.86 6.47 16.54
C ASP A 135 15.08 5.28 15.57
N TYR A 136 14.48 4.12 15.82
CA TYR A 136 14.57 2.99 14.87
C TYR A 136 13.92 3.34 13.53
N HIS A 137 12.71 3.91 13.56
CA HIS A 137 12.01 4.35 12.36
C HIS A 137 12.74 5.51 11.69
N ASP A 138 13.09 6.53 12.47
CA ASP A 138 13.75 7.73 11.98
C ASP A 138 15.14 7.45 11.41
N SER A 139 15.88 6.50 11.97
CA SER A 139 17.20 6.10 11.46
C SER A 139 17.16 5.53 10.04
N ILE A 140 16.02 4.94 9.66
CA ILE A 140 15.82 4.32 8.34
C ILE A 140 15.15 5.30 7.37
N ARG A 141 14.12 6.04 7.84
CA ARG A 141 13.23 6.85 6.99
C ARG A 141 13.48 8.35 7.04
N GLY A 142 14.20 8.82 8.05
CA GLY A 142 14.52 10.24 8.24
C GLY A 142 14.02 10.78 9.57
N LYS A 143 14.68 11.83 10.07
CA LYS A 143 14.38 12.42 11.37
C LYS A 143 12.99 13.06 11.42
N GLY A 144 12.22 12.77 12.47
CA GLY A 144 10.88 13.31 12.70
C GLY A 144 9.76 12.65 11.87
N VAL A 145 10.11 11.60 11.11
CA VAL A 145 9.15 10.87 10.26
C VAL A 145 8.20 10.05 11.13
N PHE A 146 8.67 9.48 12.24
CA PHE A 146 7.85 8.70 13.15
C PHE A 146 6.75 9.53 13.82
N GLU A 147 7.08 10.70 14.32
CA GLU A 147 6.11 11.59 14.97
C GLU A 147 4.96 11.97 14.02
N ARG A 148 5.31 12.38 12.79
CA ARG A 148 4.33 12.75 11.77
C ARG A 148 3.45 11.57 11.36
N LEU A 149 4.03 10.38 11.24
CA LEU A 149 3.30 9.14 10.96
C LEU A 149 2.27 8.85 12.06
N CYS A 150 2.66 8.91 13.34
CA CYS A 150 1.77 8.69 14.47
C CYS A 150 0.60 9.69 14.47
N LYS A 151 0.87 10.96 14.20
CA LYS A 151 -0.17 12.00 14.05
C LYS A 151 -1.15 11.64 12.93
N ASN A 152 -0.66 11.33 11.75
CA ASN A 152 -1.52 11.02 10.59
C ASN A 152 -2.33 9.73 10.79
N ILE A 153 -1.80 8.74 11.51
CA ILE A 153 -2.55 7.54 11.91
C ILE A 153 -3.68 7.91 12.87
N ALA A 154 -3.39 8.69 13.91
CA ALA A 154 -4.39 9.10 14.90
C ALA A 154 -5.54 9.92 14.28
N GLU A 155 -5.22 10.77 13.30
CA GLU A 155 -6.20 11.62 12.61
C GLU A 155 -6.96 10.89 11.49
N SER A 156 -6.56 9.67 11.10
CA SER A 156 -7.00 9.05 9.84
C SER A 156 -8.47 8.65 9.80
N ASN A 157 -9.10 8.28 10.92
CA ASN A 157 -10.47 7.73 10.99
C ASN A 157 -10.74 6.56 9.99
N HIS A 158 -9.70 5.99 9.40
CA HIS A 158 -9.83 4.96 8.38
C HIS A 158 -10.11 3.58 9.01
N LYS A 159 -11.18 2.91 8.54
CA LYS A 159 -11.66 1.65 9.15
C LYS A 159 -10.78 0.42 8.88
N SER A 160 -9.85 0.51 7.95
CA SER A 160 -8.95 -0.59 7.57
C SER A 160 -7.55 -0.04 7.33
N LEU A 161 -6.90 0.35 8.42
CA LEU A 161 -5.50 0.78 8.43
C LEU A 161 -4.66 -0.33 9.02
N SER A 162 -3.60 -0.70 8.33
CA SER A 162 -2.62 -1.69 8.74
C SER A 162 -1.22 -1.13 8.61
N VAL A 163 -0.26 -1.69 9.33
CA VAL A 163 1.14 -1.28 9.23
C VAL A 163 1.99 -2.40 8.66
N ASN A 164 3.03 -2.01 7.92
CA ASN A 164 4.00 -2.91 7.32
C ASN A 164 5.40 -2.57 7.81
N MET A 165 6.13 -3.56 8.37
CA MET A 165 7.49 -3.42 8.84
C MET A 165 8.44 -4.26 8.00
N VAL A 166 9.47 -3.63 7.47
CA VAL A 166 10.58 -4.31 6.81
C VAL A 166 11.72 -4.49 7.81
N ILE A 167 11.90 -5.73 8.28
CA ILE A 167 12.90 -6.09 9.29
C ILE A 167 14.29 -6.17 8.62
N ASN A 168 15.25 -5.46 9.17
CA ASN A 168 16.64 -5.47 8.76
C ASN A 168 17.59 -5.41 9.98
N ASN A 169 18.88 -5.31 9.74
CA ASN A 169 19.91 -5.25 10.80
C ASN A 169 19.86 -3.97 11.66
N GLN A 170 19.15 -2.95 11.24
CA GLN A 170 19.03 -1.66 11.97
C GLN A 170 17.85 -1.65 12.93
N ASN A 171 16.78 -2.46 12.68
CA ASN A 171 15.53 -2.37 13.43
C ASN A 171 15.03 -3.69 14.05
N TYR A 172 15.73 -4.82 13.86
CA TYR A 172 15.25 -6.11 14.35
C TYR A 172 15.02 -6.16 15.88
N LEU A 173 15.77 -5.35 16.64
CA LEU A 173 15.60 -5.24 18.09
C LEU A 173 14.29 -4.56 18.50
N SER A 174 13.72 -3.70 17.65
CA SER A 174 12.46 -2.99 17.91
C SER A 174 11.21 -3.76 17.51
N VAL A 175 11.33 -4.95 16.91
CA VAL A 175 10.19 -5.74 16.40
C VAL A 175 9.13 -5.98 17.47
N LYS A 176 9.54 -6.44 18.65
CA LYS A 176 8.62 -6.74 19.76
C LYS A 176 7.83 -5.49 20.20
N GLU A 177 8.51 -4.38 20.38
CA GLU A 177 7.90 -3.11 20.80
C GLU A 177 6.98 -2.56 19.72
N THR A 178 7.37 -2.69 18.44
CA THR A 178 6.53 -2.27 17.29
C THR A 178 5.25 -3.11 17.21
N ILE A 179 5.31 -4.41 17.48
CA ILE A 179 4.11 -5.27 17.55
C ILE A 179 3.18 -4.82 18.68
N VAL A 180 3.74 -4.54 19.86
CA VAL A 180 2.95 -4.05 21.00
C VAL A 180 2.31 -2.71 20.68
N PHE A 181 3.06 -1.77 20.12
CA PHE A 181 2.53 -0.48 19.68
C PHE A 181 1.37 -0.65 18.67
N ALA A 182 1.55 -1.50 17.67
CA ALA A 182 0.50 -1.74 16.68
C ALA A 182 -0.75 -2.39 17.29
N LYS A 183 -0.58 -3.33 18.23
CA LYS A 183 -1.68 -4.00 18.95
C LYS A 183 -2.47 -3.03 19.83
N ASP A 184 -1.77 -2.15 20.52
CA ASP A 184 -2.38 -1.23 21.50
C ASP A 184 -2.97 0.04 20.85
N ASN A 185 -2.69 0.26 19.57
CA ASN A 185 -3.21 1.39 18.81
C ASN A 185 -4.57 1.05 18.17
N PRO A 186 -5.69 1.68 18.62
CA PRO A 186 -7.04 1.34 18.14
C PRO A 186 -7.28 1.64 16.65
N SER A 187 -6.45 2.48 16.04
CA SER A 187 -6.53 2.81 14.61
C SER A 187 -5.87 1.75 13.73
N ILE A 188 -5.02 0.87 14.29
CA ILE A 188 -4.28 -0.14 13.55
C ILE A 188 -4.96 -1.50 13.68
N GLN A 189 -5.32 -2.13 12.56
CA GLN A 189 -5.99 -3.43 12.55
C GLN A 189 -5.04 -4.62 12.50
N SER A 190 -3.90 -4.45 11.83
CA SER A 190 -2.91 -5.52 11.67
C SER A 190 -1.52 -4.97 11.39
N ILE A 191 -0.52 -5.81 11.66
CA ILE A 191 0.88 -5.58 11.29
C ILE A 191 1.36 -6.72 10.41
N SER A 192 2.02 -6.39 9.30
CA SER A 192 2.78 -7.33 8.47
C SER A 192 4.27 -7.16 8.75
N LEU A 193 4.96 -8.27 8.87
CA LEU A 193 6.41 -8.31 9.07
C LEU A 193 7.07 -8.97 7.86
N ASN A 194 7.96 -8.25 7.21
CA ASN A 194 8.70 -8.73 6.04
C ASN A 194 10.20 -8.63 6.31
N PHE A 195 10.96 -9.58 5.81
CA PHE A 195 12.42 -9.51 5.90
C PHE A 195 12.99 -8.73 4.73
N TYR A 196 13.92 -7.86 5.00
CA TYR A 196 14.69 -7.18 3.96
C TYR A 196 15.59 -8.20 3.25
N THR A 197 15.42 -8.30 1.95
CA THR A 197 16.34 -9.03 1.08
C THR A 197 17.08 -8.00 0.25
N PRO A 198 18.39 -7.75 0.50
CA PRO A 198 19.14 -6.85 -0.34
C PRO A 198 19.18 -7.39 -1.76
N ASP A 199 19.06 -6.50 -2.74
CA ASP A 199 19.26 -6.86 -4.13
C ASP A 199 20.70 -7.36 -4.29
N SER A 200 20.85 -8.59 -4.83
CA SER A 200 22.12 -9.27 -5.06
C SER A 200 22.85 -8.71 -6.26
#